data_da8557cf4001eb5c2869f4fff1744d1b
#
_entry.id   da8557cf4001eb5c2869f4fff1744d1b
#
_cell.length_a   1.000
_cell.length_b   1.000
_cell.length_c   1.000
_cell.angle_alpha   90.00
_cell.angle_beta   90.00
_cell.angle_gamma   90.00
#
_symmetry.space_group_name_H-M   'P 1'
#
loop_
_entity.id
_entity.type
_entity.pdbx_description
1 polymer ?
#
loop_
_entity_poly.entity_id
_entity_poly.type
_entity_poly.pdbx_seq_one_letter_code
_entity_poly.pdbx_strand_id
1 'polypeptide(L)'
;LQAHKESESRFAPYMKIIAHRGWSSQAPENTEAAIEKAIALGVDMVEIDVRRTRDYRLVVYHDAKLGRTAEGDALVRTLDQADLMKLDNGSWYGEDFKDEKILSFDESLEICKNRMRLMIEIKIDRGDVFAPSVKTLVDSIQAHEMMDQVCIQSFNTDVLKSLNEVEPGLELHKLIVFKLPLSPFYFDEKISTGKLFTESFYKAINISYRYVTIPL
;
A
#
# COMPACT_ATOMS: atom_id res chain seq x y z
N LEU A 1 -21.69 31.00 -34.61
CA LEU A 1 -20.72 31.21 -33.51
C LEU A 1 -21.08 30.29 -32.34
N GLN A 2 -20.96 28.96 -32.51
CA GLN A 2 -20.99 28.00 -31.38
C GLN A 2 -20.68 26.61 -31.95
N ALA A 3 -19.44 26.31 -32.23
CA ALA A 3 -18.99 24.95 -32.53
C ALA A 3 -17.44 24.92 -32.49
N HIS A 4 -16.87 25.08 -31.33
CA HIS A 4 -15.47 24.74 -31.07
C HIS A 4 -15.27 24.51 -29.58
N LYS A 5 -15.76 23.36 -29.11
CA LYS A 5 -15.28 22.72 -27.88
C LYS A 5 -15.86 21.32 -27.88
N GLU A 6 -15.13 20.36 -28.38
CA GLU A 6 -15.23 18.94 -28.10
C GLU A 6 -14.37 18.18 -29.11
N SER A 7 -13.06 18.33 -28.97
CA SER A 7 -12.11 17.34 -29.44
C SER A 7 -11.03 17.15 -28.37
N GLU A 8 -11.48 16.81 -27.18
CA GLU A 8 -10.57 16.15 -26.23
C GLU A 8 -10.23 14.77 -26.80
N SER A 9 -8.96 14.58 -27.05
CA SER A 9 -8.42 13.40 -27.70
C SER A 9 -8.86 12.13 -26.92
N ARG A 10 -9.64 11.29 -27.58
CA ARG A 10 -10.15 10.01 -27.04
C ARG A 10 -9.06 8.98 -26.65
N PHE A 11 -7.78 9.30 -26.70
CA PHE A 11 -6.66 8.38 -26.54
C PHE A 11 -5.40 8.96 -25.89
N ALA A 12 -5.49 9.98 -25.05
CA ALA A 12 -4.39 10.23 -24.12
C ALA A 12 -4.53 9.22 -22.98
N PRO A 13 -3.60 8.26 -22.82
CA PRO A 13 -3.63 7.38 -21.65
C PRO A 13 -3.45 8.30 -20.43
N TYR A 14 -4.50 8.39 -19.59
CA TYR A 14 -4.44 9.17 -18.36
C TYR A 14 -3.46 8.46 -17.42
N MET A 15 -2.25 9.02 -17.33
CA MET A 15 -1.23 8.51 -16.42
C MET A 15 -1.53 9.00 -15.01
N LYS A 16 -1.69 8.07 -14.06
CA LYS A 16 -1.85 8.38 -12.64
C LYS A 16 -0.49 8.42 -11.96
N ILE A 17 -0.31 9.41 -11.10
CA ILE A 17 0.88 9.54 -10.26
C ILE A 17 0.53 9.03 -8.87
N ILE A 18 1.29 8.03 -8.40
CA ILE A 18 1.12 7.43 -7.07
C ILE A 18 2.38 7.73 -6.25
N ALA A 19 2.21 8.41 -5.12
CA ALA A 19 3.31 8.71 -4.21
C ALA A 19 3.60 7.48 -3.34
N HIS A 20 4.70 6.79 -3.63
CA HIS A 20 5.12 5.56 -2.96
C HIS A 20 5.59 5.83 -1.53
N ARG A 21 4.87 5.33 -0.53
CA ARG A 21 5.05 5.59 0.92
C ARG A 21 4.93 7.07 1.27
N GLY A 22 3.99 7.78 0.62
CA GLY A 22 3.94 9.22 0.60
C GLY A 22 5.00 9.85 -0.30
N TRP A 23 5.30 11.14 -0.15
CA TRP A 23 6.40 11.78 -0.87
C TRP A 23 7.74 11.45 -0.21
N SER A 24 8.14 10.18 -0.26
CA SER A 24 9.29 9.62 0.45
C SER A 24 10.66 10.16 0.04
N SER A 25 10.74 10.93 -1.06
CA SER A 25 11.96 11.67 -1.43
C SER A 25 12.08 13.03 -0.74
N GLN A 26 11.06 13.49 0.00
CA GLN A 26 11.01 14.80 0.66
C GLN A 26 10.60 14.72 2.13
N ALA A 27 10.25 13.54 2.63
CA ALA A 27 9.92 13.26 4.02
C ALA A 27 10.15 11.77 4.33
N PRO A 28 10.26 11.36 5.60
CA PRO A 28 10.43 9.96 5.95
C PRO A 28 9.25 9.12 5.45
N GLU A 29 9.54 7.99 4.82
CA GLU A 29 8.54 7.08 4.26
C GLU A 29 7.50 6.65 5.29
N ASN A 30 6.23 6.47 4.85
CA ASN A 30 5.15 5.95 5.68
C ASN A 30 4.85 6.81 6.94
N THR A 31 5.08 8.11 6.89
CA THR A 31 4.78 9.07 7.97
C THR A 31 3.70 10.06 7.55
N GLU A 32 3.15 10.77 8.55
CA GLU A 32 2.20 11.85 8.32
C GLU A 32 2.80 12.93 7.41
N ALA A 33 4.04 13.37 7.67
CA ALA A 33 4.72 14.36 6.85
C ALA A 33 4.84 13.94 5.38
N ALA A 34 5.14 12.67 5.10
CA ALA A 34 5.24 12.18 3.73
C ALA A 34 3.88 12.15 3.02
N ILE A 35 2.82 11.75 3.73
CA ILE A 35 1.44 11.74 3.21
C ILE A 35 0.97 13.16 2.95
N GLU A 36 1.13 14.09 3.90
CA GLU A 36 0.73 15.49 3.78
C GLU A 36 1.44 16.20 2.62
N LYS A 37 2.75 15.97 2.45
CA LYS A 37 3.49 16.50 1.31
C LYS A 37 2.98 15.96 -0.03
N ALA A 38 2.60 14.68 -0.09
CA ALA A 38 2.03 14.08 -1.30
C ALA A 38 0.65 14.67 -1.63
N ILE A 39 -0.19 14.88 -0.61
CA ILE A 39 -1.49 15.57 -0.75
C ILE A 39 -1.29 16.99 -1.27
N ALA A 40 -0.36 17.75 -0.67
CA ALA A 40 -0.05 19.12 -1.09
C ALA A 40 0.51 19.19 -2.53
N LEU A 41 1.23 18.16 -2.98
CA LEU A 41 1.71 18.05 -4.36
C LEU A 41 0.59 17.82 -5.38
N GLY A 42 -0.58 17.29 -4.94
CA GLY A 42 -1.71 17.00 -5.81
C GLY A 42 -1.53 15.75 -6.67
N VAL A 43 -0.86 14.72 -6.15
CA VAL A 43 -0.78 13.41 -6.81
C VAL A 43 -2.15 12.72 -6.85
N ASP A 44 -2.33 11.73 -7.73
CA ASP A 44 -3.61 11.00 -7.85
C ASP A 44 -3.89 10.07 -6.67
N MET A 45 -2.85 9.49 -6.08
CA MET A 45 -2.95 8.56 -4.96
C MET A 45 -1.68 8.62 -4.10
N VAL A 46 -1.84 8.30 -2.82
CA VAL A 46 -0.74 7.95 -1.93
C VAL A 46 -0.73 6.44 -1.72
N GLU A 47 0.44 5.85 -1.75
CA GLU A 47 0.62 4.44 -1.38
C GLU A 47 1.26 4.35 0.00
N ILE A 48 0.80 3.39 0.81
CA ILE A 48 1.33 3.06 2.14
C ILE A 48 1.47 1.56 2.34
N ASP A 49 2.45 1.17 3.16
CA ASP A 49 2.67 -0.22 3.57
C ASP A 49 1.98 -0.52 4.90
N VAL A 50 1.17 -1.55 4.98
CA VAL A 50 0.45 -1.93 6.20
C VAL A 50 0.90 -3.30 6.70
N ARG A 51 1.20 -3.37 8.00
CA ARG A 51 1.54 -4.60 8.72
C ARG A 51 0.63 -4.82 9.92
N ARG A 52 0.42 -6.08 10.25
CA ARG A 52 -0.25 -6.43 11.50
C ARG A 52 0.72 -6.43 12.68
N THR A 53 0.20 -6.13 13.85
CA THR A 53 0.88 -6.17 15.14
C THR A 53 0.58 -7.46 15.91
N ARG A 54 1.17 -7.66 17.10
CA ARG A 54 0.91 -8.81 17.96
C ARG A 54 -0.56 -8.91 18.37
N ASP A 55 -1.16 -7.78 18.69
CA ASP A 55 -2.58 -7.63 19.08
C ASP A 55 -3.54 -7.56 17.88
N TYR A 56 -3.07 -7.96 16.68
CA TYR A 56 -3.82 -7.97 15.42
C TYR A 56 -4.40 -6.62 15.01
N ARG A 57 -3.82 -5.51 15.52
CA ARG A 57 -4.02 -4.17 15.00
C ARG A 57 -3.14 -3.93 13.80
N LEU A 58 -3.27 -2.76 13.18
CA LEU A 58 -2.58 -2.43 11.93
C LEU A 58 -1.76 -1.15 12.09
N VAL A 59 -0.51 -1.18 11.61
CA VAL A 59 0.40 -0.03 11.57
C VAL A 59 0.92 0.20 10.16
N VAL A 60 1.29 1.45 9.87
CA VAL A 60 1.88 1.85 8.60
C VAL A 60 3.39 1.74 8.70
N TYR A 61 3.96 0.64 8.16
CA TYR A 61 5.37 0.34 8.24
C TYR A 61 5.81 -0.66 7.16
N HIS A 62 6.96 -0.39 6.51
CA HIS A 62 7.40 -1.24 5.38
C HIS A 62 8.08 -2.53 5.83
N ASP A 63 9.09 -2.45 6.71
CA ASP A 63 9.96 -3.59 7.02
C ASP A 63 9.30 -4.58 7.99
N ALA A 64 9.65 -5.85 7.88
CA ALA A 64 9.20 -6.88 8.82
C ALA A 64 9.76 -6.67 10.23
N LYS A 65 10.91 -6.02 10.31
CA LYS A 65 11.72 -5.82 11.52
C LYS A 65 12.04 -4.34 11.69
N LEU A 66 12.07 -3.88 12.93
CA LEU A 66 12.58 -2.55 13.27
C LEU A 66 14.09 -2.46 12.98
N GLY A 67 14.63 -1.24 12.90
CA GLY A 67 16.07 -0.97 12.82
C GLY A 67 16.52 -0.10 11.64
N ARG A 68 15.69 0.11 10.61
CA ARG A 68 16.04 0.98 9.48
C ARG A 68 15.46 2.38 9.63
N THR A 69 14.17 2.50 9.90
CA THR A 69 13.47 3.79 10.04
C THR A 69 13.07 4.09 11.47
N ALA A 70 12.91 3.07 12.30
CA ALA A 70 12.64 3.22 13.74
C ALA A 70 13.63 2.36 14.54
N GLU A 71 13.98 2.81 15.74
CA GLU A 71 14.91 2.08 16.62
C GLU A 71 14.36 0.73 17.06
N GLY A 72 15.25 -0.25 17.23
CA GLY A 72 14.94 -1.58 17.71
C GLY A 72 15.42 -2.67 16.77
N ASP A 73 15.13 -3.91 17.14
CA ASP A 73 15.48 -5.09 16.34
C ASP A 73 14.39 -6.17 16.37
N ALA A 74 13.24 -5.85 16.93
CA ALA A 74 12.08 -6.75 17.03
C ALA A 74 11.33 -6.84 15.70
N LEU A 75 10.65 -7.97 15.50
CA LEU A 75 9.69 -8.09 14.41
C LEU A 75 8.42 -7.29 14.76
N VAL A 76 7.92 -6.48 13.83
CA VAL A 76 6.71 -5.66 14.02
C VAL A 76 5.53 -6.50 14.53
N ARG A 77 5.33 -7.69 13.97
CA ARG A 77 4.26 -8.62 14.38
C ARG A 77 4.38 -9.19 15.80
N THR A 78 5.47 -8.92 16.52
CA THR A 78 5.67 -9.35 17.90
C THR A 78 5.47 -8.25 18.93
N LEU A 79 5.19 -7.03 18.50
CA LEU A 79 4.93 -5.86 19.33
C LEU A 79 3.48 -5.43 19.22
N ASP A 80 2.94 -4.82 20.27
CA ASP A 80 1.60 -4.23 20.25
C ASP A 80 1.60 -2.88 19.53
N GLN A 81 0.48 -2.54 18.90
CA GLN A 81 0.33 -1.29 18.18
C GLN A 81 0.71 -0.07 19.04
N ALA A 82 0.22 -0.03 20.28
CA ALA A 82 0.47 1.09 21.19
C ALA A 82 1.95 1.32 21.54
N ASP A 83 2.79 0.27 21.45
CA ASP A 83 4.23 0.39 21.67
C ASP A 83 4.95 0.84 20.39
N LEU A 84 4.53 0.35 19.24
CA LEU A 84 5.06 0.78 17.94
C LEU A 84 4.83 2.26 17.67
N MET A 85 3.64 2.77 17.96
CA MET A 85 3.27 4.19 17.77
C MET A 85 4.06 5.18 18.64
N LYS A 86 4.79 4.72 19.66
CA LYS A 86 5.69 5.56 20.47
C LYS A 86 7.05 5.78 19.81
N LEU A 87 7.42 4.92 18.87
CA LEU A 87 8.75 4.94 18.26
C LEU A 87 8.91 6.12 17.31
N ASP A 88 10.09 6.71 17.35
CA ASP A 88 10.51 7.68 16.35
C ASP A 88 10.69 6.97 14.99
N ASN A 89 10.05 7.50 13.97
CA ASN A 89 10.12 7.00 12.59
C ASN A 89 10.59 8.08 11.60
N GLY A 90 11.09 9.20 12.12
CA GLY A 90 11.48 10.35 11.30
C GLY A 90 12.92 10.80 11.41
N SER A 91 13.55 10.70 12.59
CA SER A 91 14.91 11.21 12.84
C SER A 91 15.99 10.61 11.92
N TRP A 92 15.80 9.39 11.42
CA TRP A 92 16.69 8.76 10.45
C TRP A 92 16.78 9.52 9.11
N TYR A 93 15.72 10.26 8.77
CA TYR A 93 15.64 11.06 7.54
C TYR A 93 16.24 12.45 7.74
N GLY A 94 16.03 13.05 8.90
CA GLY A 94 16.54 14.37 9.25
C GLY A 94 15.94 14.90 10.54
N GLU A 95 16.66 15.81 11.20
CA GLU A 95 16.27 16.41 12.50
C GLU A 95 14.89 17.10 12.46
N ASP A 96 14.51 17.65 11.31
CA ASP A 96 13.21 18.32 11.12
C ASP A 96 12.02 17.35 11.24
N PHE A 97 12.27 16.04 11.23
CA PHE A 97 11.25 14.99 11.26
C PHE A 97 11.30 14.14 12.55
N LYS A 98 12.03 14.56 13.58
CA LYS A 98 12.22 13.81 14.83
C LYS A 98 10.92 13.50 15.59
N ASP A 99 9.86 14.24 15.31
CA ASP A 99 8.57 14.08 15.97
C ASP A 99 7.63 13.10 15.22
N GLU A 100 8.03 12.68 14.00
CA GLU A 100 7.27 11.70 13.22
C GLU A 100 7.28 10.33 13.90
N LYS A 101 6.12 9.69 13.96
CA LYS A 101 5.91 8.38 14.60
C LYS A 101 5.47 7.33 13.59
N ILE A 102 5.51 6.08 14.01
CA ILE A 102 4.82 5.01 13.28
C ILE A 102 3.33 5.27 13.43
N LEU A 103 2.65 5.49 12.30
CA LEU A 103 1.20 5.69 12.28
C LEU A 103 0.44 4.38 12.50
N SER A 104 -0.68 4.46 13.21
CA SER A 104 -1.71 3.44 13.07
C SER A 104 -2.36 3.51 11.69
N PHE A 105 -2.99 2.44 11.27
CA PHE A 105 -3.75 2.44 10.02
C PHE A 105 -4.92 3.43 10.05
N ASP A 106 -5.60 3.53 11.20
CA ASP A 106 -6.71 4.47 11.40
C ASP A 106 -6.27 5.94 11.23
N GLU A 107 -5.11 6.32 11.78
CA GLU A 107 -4.55 7.67 11.57
C GLU A 107 -4.27 7.94 10.09
N SER A 108 -3.75 6.97 9.35
CA SER A 108 -3.50 7.14 7.90
C SER A 108 -4.79 7.31 7.10
N LEU A 109 -5.88 6.63 7.49
CA LEU A 109 -7.20 6.82 6.91
C LEU A 109 -7.74 8.22 7.20
N GLU A 110 -7.64 8.69 8.44
CA GLU A 110 -8.11 10.03 8.85
C GLU A 110 -7.38 11.14 8.08
N ILE A 111 -6.06 11.03 7.91
CA ILE A 111 -5.25 12.00 7.14
C ILE A 111 -5.74 12.08 5.69
N CYS A 112 -6.08 10.93 5.07
CA CYS A 112 -6.45 10.85 3.65
C CYS A 112 -7.94 11.07 3.38
N LYS A 113 -8.81 10.93 4.39
CA LYS A 113 -10.28 11.00 4.24
C LYS A 113 -10.71 12.29 3.52
N ASN A 114 -11.47 12.13 2.43
CA ASN A 114 -11.96 13.21 1.57
C ASN A 114 -10.89 14.12 0.94
N ARG A 115 -9.62 13.71 1.01
CA ARG A 115 -8.48 14.50 0.50
C ARG A 115 -7.68 13.76 -0.56
N MET A 116 -7.50 12.44 -0.40
CA MET A 116 -6.60 11.66 -1.23
C MET A 116 -7.07 10.21 -1.35
N ARG A 117 -6.96 9.62 -2.54
CA ARG A 117 -7.12 8.16 -2.69
C ARG A 117 -5.90 7.46 -2.09
N LEU A 118 -6.15 6.35 -1.40
CA LEU A 118 -5.11 5.59 -0.70
C LEU A 118 -4.94 4.21 -1.34
N MET A 119 -3.72 3.88 -1.73
CA MET A 119 -3.31 2.53 -2.14
C MET A 119 -2.63 1.85 -0.95
N ILE A 120 -3.17 0.73 -0.50
CA ILE A 120 -2.73 0.03 0.72
C ILE A 120 -2.03 -1.26 0.32
N GLU A 121 -0.71 -1.34 0.53
CA GLU A 121 0.00 -2.61 0.37
C GLU A 121 -0.01 -3.40 1.66
N ILE A 122 -0.64 -4.58 1.64
CA ILE A 122 -0.59 -5.50 2.78
C ILE A 122 0.69 -6.33 2.70
N LYS A 123 1.57 -6.13 3.69
CA LYS A 123 2.84 -6.85 3.85
C LYS A 123 2.62 -8.10 4.70
N ILE A 124 2.96 -9.26 4.13
CA ILE A 124 2.89 -10.55 4.82
C ILE A 124 4.24 -11.22 4.73
N ASP A 125 4.80 -11.55 5.87
CA ASP A 125 6.06 -12.25 5.97
C ASP A 125 5.87 -13.77 5.99
N ARG A 126 6.96 -14.49 5.72
CA ARG A 126 6.92 -15.96 5.82
C ARG A 126 6.54 -16.41 7.23
N GLY A 127 5.51 -17.24 7.33
CA GLY A 127 4.98 -17.73 8.59
C GLY A 127 4.10 -16.72 9.34
N ASP A 128 3.73 -15.61 8.72
CA ASP A 128 2.77 -14.68 9.27
C ASP A 128 1.33 -15.12 9.00
N VAL A 129 0.42 -14.79 9.93
CA VAL A 129 -1.00 -15.07 9.84
C VAL A 129 -1.76 -13.76 9.88
N PHE A 130 -2.15 -13.27 8.71
CA PHE A 130 -2.86 -11.99 8.58
C PHE A 130 -4.38 -12.15 8.71
N ALA A 131 -4.94 -13.35 8.54
CA ALA A 131 -6.37 -13.60 8.50
C ALA A 131 -7.18 -12.94 9.64
N PRO A 132 -6.73 -12.95 10.91
CA PRO A 132 -7.45 -12.25 11.97
C PRO A 132 -7.54 -10.73 11.78
N SER A 133 -6.57 -10.12 11.07
CA SER A 133 -6.53 -8.67 10.81
C SER A 133 -7.33 -8.25 9.57
N VAL A 134 -7.81 -9.19 8.76
CA VAL A 134 -8.63 -8.88 7.57
C VAL A 134 -9.89 -8.12 7.97
N LYS A 135 -10.60 -8.63 8.97
CA LYS A 135 -11.79 -7.96 9.46
C LYS A 135 -11.47 -6.60 10.08
N THR A 136 -10.42 -6.49 10.87
CA THR A 136 -9.96 -5.21 11.44
C THR A 136 -9.71 -4.17 10.35
N LEU A 137 -9.05 -4.56 9.25
CA LEU A 137 -8.77 -3.67 8.13
C LEU A 137 -10.06 -3.19 7.45
N VAL A 138 -10.99 -4.11 7.16
CA VAL A 138 -12.27 -3.78 6.53
C VAL A 138 -13.12 -2.89 7.44
N ASP A 139 -13.24 -3.25 8.72
CA ASP A 139 -13.99 -2.46 9.72
C ASP A 139 -13.44 -1.02 9.83
N SER A 140 -12.11 -0.84 9.84
CA SER A 140 -11.48 0.48 9.87
C SER A 140 -11.81 1.30 8.62
N ILE A 141 -11.72 0.72 7.42
CA ILE A 141 -12.05 1.41 6.16
C ILE A 141 -13.53 1.83 6.16
N GLN A 142 -14.44 0.94 6.60
CA GLN A 142 -15.88 1.22 6.68
C GLN A 142 -16.19 2.31 7.71
N ALA A 143 -15.57 2.24 8.90
CA ALA A 143 -15.77 3.23 9.96
C ALA A 143 -15.31 4.64 9.54
N HIS A 144 -14.28 4.73 8.70
CA HIS A 144 -13.82 5.99 8.11
C HIS A 144 -14.57 6.40 6.84
N GLU A 145 -15.55 5.59 6.37
CA GLU A 145 -16.33 5.85 5.14
C GLU A 145 -15.42 5.99 3.89
N MET A 146 -14.34 5.22 3.82
CA MET A 146 -13.33 5.33 2.75
C MET A 146 -13.39 4.21 1.70
N MET A 147 -14.45 3.42 1.66
CA MET A 147 -14.57 2.27 0.74
C MET A 147 -14.31 2.65 -0.73
N ASP A 148 -14.77 3.80 -1.18
CA ASP A 148 -14.58 4.31 -2.54
C ASP A 148 -13.25 5.06 -2.76
N GLN A 149 -12.51 5.31 -1.66
CA GLN A 149 -11.25 6.05 -1.70
C GLN A 149 -10.01 5.16 -1.60
N VAL A 150 -10.18 3.87 -1.31
CA VAL A 150 -9.06 2.93 -1.14
C VAL A 150 -8.98 1.92 -2.28
N CYS A 151 -7.77 1.46 -2.56
CA CYS A 151 -7.53 0.19 -3.24
C CYS A 151 -6.46 -0.59 -2.45
N ILE A 152 -6.58 -1.91 -2.43
CA ILE A 152 -5.68 -2.76 -1.65
C ILE A 152 -4.86 -3.62 -2.58
N GLN A 153 -3.55 -3.68 -2.34
CA GLN A 153 -2.63 -4.53 -3.09
C GLN A 153 -1.84 -5.47 -2.18
N SER A 154 -1.47 -6.62 -2.69
CA SER A 154 -0.57 -7.54 -1.99
C SER A 154 0.12 -8.52 -2.95
N PHE A 155 1.32 -8.96 -2.56
CA PHE A 155 1.98 -10.12 -3.16
C PHE A 155 1.31 -11.43 -2.73
N ASN A 156 0.59 -11.45 -1.61
CA ASN A 156 -0.06 -12.65 -1.09
C ASN A 156 -1.49 -12.77 -1.64
N THR A 157 -1.73 -13.84 -2.40
CA THR A 157 -3.04 -14.12 -3.00
C THR A 157 -4.09 -14.48 -1.95
N ASP A 158 -3.69 -15.18 -0.89
CA ASP A 158 -4.65 -15.70 0.10
C ASP A 158 -5.28 -14.56 0.91
N VAL A 159 -4.50 -13.51 1.24
CA VAL A 159 -5.07 -12.34 1.91
C VAL A 159 -6.05 -11.59 0.99
N LEU A 160 -5.73 -11.48 -0.30
CA LEU A 160 -6.64 -10.83 -1.26
C LEU A 160 -7.95 -11.63 -1.43
N LYS A 161 -7.88 -12.98 -1.41
CA LYS A 161 -9.07 -13.84 -1.38
C LYS A 161 -9.89 -13.61 -0.12
N SER A 162 -9.25 -13.63 1.05
CA SER A 162 -9.94 -13.40 2.33
C SER A 162 -10.60 -12.02 2.37
N LEU A 163 -9.97 -10.98 1.80
CA LEU A 163 -10.57 -9.66 1.68
C LEU A 163 -11.80 -9.67 0.76
N ASN A 164 -11.71 -10.32 -0.40
CA ASN A 164 -12.84 -10.45 -1.31
C ASN A 164 -14.01 -11.24 -0.72
N GLU A 165 -13.73 -12.22 0.13
CA GLU A 165 -14.76 -12.99 0.84
C GLU A 165 -15.49 -12.15 1.91
N VAL A 166 -14.74 -11.29 2.62
CA VAL A 166 -15.29 -10.42 3.68
C VAL A 166 -16.00 -9.20 3.08
N GLU A 167 -15.41 -8.58 2.04
CA GLU A 167 -15.93 -7.38 1.42
C GLU A 167 -15.67 -7.39 -0.11
N PRO A 168 -16.59 -7.98 -0.90
CA PRO A 168 -16.44 -8.09 -2.36
C PRO A 168 -16.42 -6.74 -3.10
N GLY A 169 -16.81 -5.64 -2.42
CA GLY A 169 -16.80 -4.29 -2.98
C GLY A 169 -15.43 -3.63 -3.03
N LEU A 170 -14.43 -4.17 -2.31
CA LEU A 170 -13.09 -3.61 -2.28
C LEU A 170 -12.39 -3.68 -3.65
N GLU A 171 -11.70 -2.61 -4.01
CA GLU A 171 -10.81 -2.59 -5.16
C GLU A 171 -9.50 -3.32 -4.82
N LEU A 172 -9.29 -4.51 -5.38
CA LEU A 172 -8.14 -5.37 -5.08
C LEU A 172 -7.20 -5.46 -6.27
N HIS A 173 -5.91 -5.27 -6.02
CA HIS A 173 -4.83 -5.34 -7.00
C HIS A 173 -3.85 -6.44 -6.63
N LYS A 174 -3.43 -7.24 -7.61
CA LYS A 174 -2.39 -8.25 -7.42
C LYS A 174 -1.01 -7.67 -7.73
N LEU A 175 -0.11 -7.66 -6.73
CA LEU A 175 1.30 -7.37 -6.94
C LEU A 175 2.04 -8.60 -7.44
N ILE A 176 2.93 -8.39 -8.43
CA ILE A 176 3.74 -9.43 -9.02
C ILE A 176 5.20 -9.03 -9.03
N VAL A 177 6.06 -9.96 -8.60
CA VAL A 177 7.51 -9.86 -8.76
C VAL A 177 7.99 -11.05 -9.57
N PHE A 178 8.72 -10.80 -10.65
CA PHE A 178 9.38 -11.84 -11.41
C PHE A 178 10.72 -12.24 -10.76
N LYS A 179 10.93 -13.54 -10.60
CA LYS A 179 12.25 -14.10 -10.29
C LYS A 179 12.77 -14.82 -11.51
N LEU A 180 13.86 -14.33 -12.08
CA LEU A 180 14.57 -15.05 -13.14
C LEU A 180 15.42 -16.17 -12.52
N PRO A 181 15.59 -17.33 -13.21
CA PRO A 181 16.56 -18.34 -12.83
C PRO A 181 17.95 -17.69 -12.69
N LEU A 182 18.67 -17.98 -11.63
CA LEU A 182 19.98 -17.40 -11.28
C LEU A 182 19.94 -15.94 -10.80
N SER A 183 18.79 -15.36 -10.58
CA SER A 183 18.61 -14.01 -10.08
C SER A 183 17.96 -14.04 -8.68
N PRO A 184 18.26 -13.11 -7.77
CA PRO A 184 17.55 -12.98 -6.50
C PRO A 184 16.08 -12.54 -6.64
N PHE A 185 15.61 -12.30 -7.86
CA PHE A 185 14.23 -11.86 -8.12
C PHE A 185 13.23 -13.02 -8.08
N TYR A 186 12.11 -12.82 -7.40
CA TYR A 186 11.05 -13.83 -7.28
C TYR A 186 10.16 -13.87 -8.52
N PHE A 187 9.88 -15.07 -8.98
CA PHE A 187 8.92 -15.36 -10.02
C PHE A 187 7.64 -15.92 -9.37
N ASP A 188 6.49 -15.34 -9.66
CA ASP A 188 5.23 -15.92 -9.20
C ASP A 188 4.90 -17.13 -10.08
N GLU A 189 4.89 -18.34 -9.50
CA GLU A 189 4.59 -19.59 -10.23
C GLU A 189 3.25 -19.55 -10.96
N LYS A 190 2.29 -18.76 -10.48
CA LYS A 190 0.98 -18.61 -11.11
C LYS A 190 1.05 -17.93 -12.47
N ILE A 191 2.08 -17.11 -12.73
CA ILE A 191 2.29 -16.48 -14.04
C ILE A 191 2.65 -17.54 -15.09
N SER A 192 3.59 -18.43 -14.77
CA SER A 192 4.05 -19.47 -15.71
C SER A 192 2.96 -20.49 -16.08
N THR A 193 1.99 -20.67 -15.20
CA THR A 193 0.86 -21.59 -15.38
C THR A 193 -0.39 -20.91 -15.93
N GLY A 194 -0.40 -19.60 -16.16
CA GLY A 194 -1.57 -18.81 -16.57
C GLY A 194 -2.64 -18.67 -15.48
N LYS A 195 -2.46 -19.30 -14.31
CA LYS A 195 -3.45 -19.28 -13.22
C LYS A 195 -3.66 -17.91 -12.59
N LEU A 196 -2.72 -16.98 -12.77
CA LEU A 196 -2.85 -15.62 -12.27
C LEU A 196 -4.05 -14.89 -12.88
N PHE A 197 -4.36 -15.17 -14.14
CA PHE A 197 -5.42 -14.51 -14.90
C PHE A 197 -6.78 -15.20 -14.78
N THR A 198 -6.89 -16.26 -14.00
CA THR A 198 -8.16 -16.98 -13.77
C THR A 198 -8.96 -16.44 -12.59
N GLU A 199 -8.35 -15.62 -11.73
CA GLU A 199 -9.00 -15.00 -10.58
C GLU A 199 -9.73 -13.72 -11.03
N SER A 200 -11.05 -13.71 -11.01
CA SER A 200 -11.87 -12.60 -11.51
C SER A 200 -12.07 -11.43 -10.54
N PHE A 201 -11.61 -11.55 -9.31
CA PHE A 201 -11.81 -10.53 -8.28
C PHE A 201 -10.74 -9.42 -8.27
N TYR A 202 -9.63 -9.57 -9.01
CA TYR A 202 -8.66 -8.49 -9.16
C TYR A 202 -9.15 -7.44 -10.16
N LYS A 203 -9.03 -6.16 -9.80
CA LYS A 203 -9.28 -5.03 -10.70
C LYS A 203 -8.05 -4.67 -11.52
N ALA A 204 -6.85 -4.92 -10.97
CA ALA A 204 -5.58 -4.66 -11.63
C ALA A 204 -4.49 -5.63 -11.21
N ILE A 205 -3.46 -5.70 -12.06
CA ILE A 205 -2.21 -6.40 -11.78
C ILE A 205 -1.10 -5.35 -11.80
N ASN A 206 -0.40 -5.19 -10.68
CA ASN A 206 0.69 -4.24 -10.53
C ASN A 206 2.02 -4.97 -10.69
N ILE A 207 2.79 -4.57 -11.69
CA ILE A 207 4.07 -5.19 -12.05
C ILE A 207 5.12 -4.11 -12.28
N SER A 208 6.38 -4.40 -11.96
CA SER A 208 7.47 -3.48 -12.29
C SER A 208 7.55 -3.25 -13.82
N TYR A 209 7.58 -1.98 -14.23
CA TYR A 209 7.67 -1.58 -15.64
C TYR A 209 8.83 -2.24 -16.39
N ARG A 210 9.90 -2.65 -15.69
CA ARG A 210 11.07 -3.33 -16.26
C ARG A 210 10.74 -4.69 -16.91
N TYR A 211 9.58 -5.24 -16.58
CA TYR A 211 9.10 -6.53 -17.08
C TYR A 211 7.94 -6.41 -18.06
N VAL A 212 7.51 -5.18 -18.36
CA VAL A 212 6.48 -4.91 -19.36
C VAL A 212 7.18 -4.71 -20.70
N THR A 213 7.16 -5.73 -21.54
CA THR A 213 7.60 -5.61 -22.94
C THR A 213 6.38 -5.28 -23.79
N ILE A 214 6.36 -4.08 -24.39
CA ILE A 214 5.40 -3.75 -25.43
C ILE A 214 6.00 -4.28 -26.74
N PRO A 215 5.35 -5.21 -27.46
CA PRO A 215 5.78 -5.56 -28.81
C PRO A 215 5.70 -4.31 -29.68
N LEU A 216 6.80 -3.92 -30.29
CA LEU A 216 6.86 -2.86 -31.29
C LEU A 216 6.17 -3.33 -32.59
#